data_7a79b3889637077709f8ba21c0d39133
#
_entry.id   7a79b3889637077709f8ba21c0d39133
#
_cell.length_a   1.000
_cell.length_b   1.000
_cell.length_c   1.000
_cell.angle_alpha   90.00
_cell.angle_beta   90.00
_cell.angle_gamma   90.00
#
_symmetry.space_group_name_H-M   'P 1'
#
loop_
_entity.id
_entity.type
_entity.pdbx_description
1 polymer ?
#
loop_
_entity_poly.entity_id
_entity_poly.type
_entity_poly.pdbx_seq_one_letter_code
_entity_poly.pdbx_strand_id
1 'polypeptide(L)'
;MSNAYLTYAAKRLGQAIVVILLAYIFTFVVVSILPGDPITSVLRNPQNGFTEQEIAEIIAAQGLDQPVIVQLWHSLSSFLTGDLGMSMRSNRPVSTLIAEVLPSTLVLAASGLTVALILAFTVAYGTQVVPKKYGQGLLRAFPSLFLSTPNFVIGLFLIHLFGFQLRLFRVIEPDSFWATFFAAITIGIPFSAQIAEVLIANLDHEAEQDYAAVARSRGIGPKRLFATHLLKPASLPVVTVIALTVGELLGNSLITETVFGRTGIGSLVQRSVSTQDLPVLQEIVSLGAVVFVVVNLIADLLYPLLDPRVKIIIGAKRRESIADDASLPLGTGAKP
;
A
#
# COMPACT_ATOMS: atom_id res chain seq x y z
N MET A 1 29.26 -6.15 4.22
CA MET A 1 28.23 -5.95 3.17
C MET A 1 28.95 -5.66 1.87
N SER A 2 28.65 -6.34 0.76
CA SER A 2 29.40 -6.15 -0.50
C SER A 2 29.06 -4.77 -1.11
N ASN A 3 30.05 -4.11 -1.75
CA ASN A 3 29.86 -2.84 -2.46
C ASN A 3 28.67 -2.88 -3.46
N ALA A 4 28.34 -4.07 -3.98
CA ALA A 4 27.19 -4.28 -4.85
C ALA A 4 25.84 -4.05 -4.18
N TYR A 5 25.68 -4.47 -2.92
CA TYR A 5 24.45 -4.24 -2.16
C TYR A 5 24.27 -2.75 -1.82
N LEU A 6 25.34 -2.06 -1.44
CA LEU A 6 25.29 -0.61 -1.18
C LEU A 6 24.90 0.18 -2.42
N THR A 7 25.44 -0.18 -3.59
CA THR A 7 25.08 0.45 -4.88
C THR A 7 23.62 0.19 -5.22
N TYR A 8 23.13 -1.04 -5.01
CA TYR A 8 21.73 -1.40 -5.20
C TYR A 8 20.80 -0.58 -4.28
N ALA A 9 21.13 -0.54 -2.98
CA ALA A 9 20.36 0.21 -1.99
C ALA A 9 20.33 1.72 -2.29
N ALA A 10 21.45 2.31 -2.67
CA ALA A 10 21.54 3.73 -3.06
C ALA A 10 20.69 4.02 -4.30
N LYS A 11 20.70 3.12 -5.32
CA LYS A 11 19.86 3.25 -6.52
C LYS A 11 18.36 3.19 -6.16
N ARG A 12 17.97 2.25 -5.31
CA ARG A 12 16.57 2.11 -4.85
C ARG A 12 16.12 3.32 -4.05
N LEU A 13 16.97 3.83 -3.17
CA LEU A 13 16.68 5.05 -2.41
C LEU A 13 16.52 6.26 -3.35
N GLY A 14 17.40 6.44 -4.32
CA GLY A 14 17.26 7.49 -5.32
C GLY A 14 15.96 7.39 -6.12
N GLN A 15 15.58 6.17 -6.54
CA GLN A 15 14.30 5.93 -7.21
C GLN A 15 13.11 6.27 -6.30
N ALA A 16 13.16 5.89 -5.02
CA ALA A 16 12.12 6.20 -4.03
C ALA A 16 11.92 7.72 -3.88
N ILE A 17 13.01 8.47 -3.75
CA ILE A 17 12.95 9.94 -3.65
C ILE A 17 12.30 10.55 -4.91
N VAL A 18 12.73 10.12 -6.10
CA VAL A 18 12.16 10.61 -7.35
C VAL A 18 10.66 10.31 -7.45
N VAL A 19 10.23 9.11 -7.06
CA VAL A 19 8.81 8.72 -7.09
C VAL A 19 7.99 9.55 -6.11
N ILE A 20 8.50 9.81 -4.89
CA ILE A 20 7.83 10.66 -3.91
C ILE A 20 7.66 12.09 -4.46
N LEU A 21 8.72 12.67 -5.02
CA LEU A 21 8.67 14.01 -5.60
C LEU A 21 7.69 14.08 -6.77
N LEU A 22 7.71 13.10 -7.67
CA LEU A 22 6.77 13.05 -8.79
C LEU A 22 5.33 12.86 -8.31
N ALA A 23 5.08 12.03 -7.31
CA ALA A 23 3.75 11.84 -6.73
C ALA A 23 3.24 13.14 -6.09
N TYR A 24 4.10 13.86 -5.35
CA TYR A 24 3.76 15.15 -4.77
C TYR A 24 3.39 16.18 -5.84
N ILE A 25 4.26 16.34 -6.86
CA ILE A 25 4.04 17.27 -7.98
C ILE A 25 2.75 16.90 -8.72
N PHE A 26 2.53 15.62 -8.99
CA PHE A 26 1.32 15.15 -9.65
C PHE A 26 0.06 15.50 -8.85
N THR A 27 0.07 15.21 -7.54
CA THR A 27 -1.04 15.52 -6.64
C THR A 27 -1.32 17.01 -6.60
N PHE A 28 -0.26 17.84 -6.48
CA PHE A 28 -0.38 19.30 -6.52
C PHE A 28 -1.02 19.77 -7.82
N VAL A 29 -0.53 19.28 -8.97
CA VAL A 29 -1.06 19.64 -10.29
C VAL A 29 -2.53 19.25 -10.42
N VAL A 30 -2.90 18.02 -10.02
CA VAL A 30 -4.30 17.54 -10.06
C VAL A 30 -5.19 18.44 -9.21
N VAL A 31 -4.77 18.78 -8.00
CA VAL A 31 -5.53 19.65 -7.09
C VAL A 31 -5.64 21.07 -7.66
N SER A 32 -4.58 21.59 -8.30
CA SER A 32 -4.55 22.95 -8.88
C SER A 32 -5.34 23.08 -10.20
N ILE A 33 -5.56 21.99 -10.95
CA ILE A 33 -6.29 21.99 -12.23
C ILE A 33 -7.81 21.79 -12.03
N LEU A 34 -8.25 21.40 -10.83
CA LEU A 34 -9.68 21.25 -10.57
C LEU A 34 -10.45 22.51 -10.98
N PRO A 35 -11.46 22.39 -11.88
CA PRO A 35 -12.17 23.54 -12.42
C PRO A 35 -12.95 24.30 -11.33
N GLY A 36 -12.80 25.62 -11.32
CA GLY A 36 -13.23 26.51 -10.28
C GLY A 36 -12.07 26.75 -9.33
N ASP A 37 -11.78 27.98 -8.98
CA ASP A 37 -10.84 28.25 -7.89
C ASP A 37 -11.48 27.73 -6.58
N PRO A 38 -11.14 26.48 -6.15
CA PRO A 38 -11.86 25.82 -5.05
C PRO A 38 -11.61 26.58 -3.75
N ILE A 39 -10.47 27.26 -3.66
CA ILE A 39 -10.06 28.02 -2.49
C ILE A 39 -10.91 29.28 -2.40
N THR A 40 -10.98 30.05 -3.48
CA THR A 40 -11.80 31.24 -3.52
C THR A 40 -13.29 30.91 -3.42
N SER A 41 -13.74 29.82 -4.02
CA SER A 41 -15.15 29.40 -3.92
C SER A 41 -15.54 28.97 -2.49
N VAL A 42 -14.62 28.32 -1.76
CA VAL A 42 -14.82 27.99 -0.34
C VAL A 42 -14.82 29.26 0.52
N LEU A 43 -13.89 30.16 0.29
CA LEU A 43 -13.79 31.41 1.05
C LEU A 43 -14.99 32.33 0.77
N ARG A 44 -15.47 32.40 -0.48
CA ARG A 44 -16.65 33.20 -0.88
C ARG A 44 -18.00 32.54 -0.56
N ASN A 45 -18.00 31.34 0.02
CA ASN A 45 -19.26 30.74 0.42
C ASN A 45 -19.90 31.59 1.55
N PRO A 46 -21.15 32.08 1.37
CA PRO A 46 -21.82 32.92 2.36
C PRO A 46 -21.94 32.27 3.76
N GLN A 47 -21.92 30.93 3.82
CA GLN A 47 -21.97 30.19 5.08
C GLN A 47 -20.71 30.33 5.93
N ASN A 48 -19.57 30.72 5.33
CA ASN A 48 -18.31 30.87 6.04
C ASN A 48 -18.15 32.27 6.65
N GLY A 49 -18.94 33.26 6.23
CA GLY A 49 -19.02 34.58 6.84
C GLY A 49 -17.80 35.50 6.62
N PHE A 50 -16.86 35.14 5.75
CA PHE A 50 -15.68 35.95 5.46
C PHE A 50 -16.05 37.20 4.63
N THR A 51 -15.46 38.33 5.00
CA THR A 51 -15.51 39.54 4.19
C THR A 51 -14.54 39.45 3.02
N GLU A 52 -14.76 40.23 1.94
CA GLU A 52 -13.82 40.27 0.79
C GLU A 52 -12.41 40.72 1.20
N GLN A 53 -12.27 41.52 2.27
CA GLN A 53 -10.96 41.88 2.81
C GLN A 53 -10.25 40.72 3.48
N GLU A 54 -10.95 39.96 4.33
CA GLU A 54 -10.40 38.73 4.96
C GLU A 54 -10.04 37.69 3.93
N ILE A 55 -10.85 37.53 2.87
CA ILE A 55 -10.55 36.63 1.76
C ILE A 55 -9.25 37.03 1.05
N ALA A 56 -9.09 38.32 0.75
CA ALA A 56 -7.87 38.85 0.12
C ALA A 56 -6.63 38.66 1.00
N GLU A 57 -6.76 38.85 2.31
CA GLU A 57 -5.68 38.60 3.28
C GLU A 57 -5.31 37.13 3.36
N ILE A 58 -6.29 36.22 3.36
CA ILE A 58 -6.04 34.78 3.36
C ILE A 58 -5.34 34.33 2.07
N ILE A 59 -5.82 34.82 0.91
CA ILE A 59 -5.21 34.53 -0.40
C ILE A 59 -3.76 35.00 -0.43
N ALA A 60 -3.48 36.20 0.02
CA ALA A 60 -2.13 36.77 0.05
C ALA A 60 -1.24 36.06 1.07
N ALA A 61 -1.75 35.74 2.27
CA ALA A 61 -1.01 35.05 3.32
C ALA A 61 -0.62 33.63 2.91
N GLN A 62 -1.45 32.96 2.10
CA GLN A 62 -1.19 31.62 1.60
C GLN A 62 -0.47 31.61 0.23
N GLY A 63 -0.18 32.78 -0.33
CA GLY A 63 0.51 32.90 -1.62
C GLY A 63 -0.28 32.34 -2.81
N LEU A 64 -1.61 32.29 -2.71
CA LEU A 64 -2.49 31.72 -3.75
C LEU A 64 -2.64 32.67 -4.95
N ASP A 65 -2.26 33.94 -4.82
CA ASP A 65 -2.14 34.94 -5.86
C ASP A 65 -0.86 34.80 -6.70
N GLN A 66 0.09 33.99 -6.25
CA GLN A 66 1.36 33.77 -6.92
C GLN A 66 1.22 32.83 -8.12
N PRO A 67 2.16 32.86 -9.10
CA PRO A 67 2.21 31.87 -10.19
C PRO A 67 2.25 30.45 -9.65
N VAL A 68 1.55 29.52 -10.32
CA VAL A 68 1.41 28.12 -9.88
C VAL A 68 2.77 27.46 -9.60
N ILE A 69 3.82 27.80 -10.35
CA ILE A 69 5.18 27.27 -10.13
C ILE A 69 5.77 27.73 -8.78
N VAL A 70 5.45 28.93 -8.34
CA VAL A 70 5.89 29.48 -7.04
C VAL A 70 5.11 28.80 -5.91
N GLN A 71 3.80 28.61 -6.10
CA GLN A 71 2.97 27.87 -5.16
C GLN A 71 3.47 26.43 -4.99
N LEU A 72 3.80 25.74 -6.10
CA LEU A 72 4.38 24.40 -6.06
C LEU A 72 5.69 24.37 -5.26
N TRP A 73 6.58 25.33 -5.51
CA TRP A 73 7.86 25.38 -4.81
C TRP A 73 7.68 25.62 -3.30
N HIS A 74 6.78 26.52 -2.96
CA HIS A 74 6.44 26.83 -1.57
C HIS A 74 5.85 25.60 -0.87
N SER A 75 4.85 24.97 -1.48
CA SER A 75 4.18 23.78 -0.97
C SER A 75 5.15 22.60 -0.82
N LEU A 76 5.99 22.35 -1.84
CA LEU A 76 7.00 21.28 -1.78
C LEU A 76 8.06 21.54 -0.71
N SER A 77 8.52 22.79 -0.54
CA SER A 77 9.50 23.12 0.50
C SER A 77 8.91 22.95 1.91
N SER A 78 7.65 23.34 2.12
CA SER A 78 6.94 23.12 3.37
C SER A 78 6.77 21.63 3.68
N PHE A 79 6.35 20.85 2.70
CA PHE A 79 6.23 19.39 2.83
C PHE A 79 7.56 18.74 3.23
N LEU A 80 8.67 19.13 2.59
CA LEU A 80 10.01 18.60 2.90
C LEU A 80 10.52 19.00 4.30
N THR A 81 10.05 20.13 4.83
CA THR A 81 10.37 20.55 6.22
C THR A 81 9.40 20.01 7.26
N GLY A 82 8.36 19.27 6.83
CA GLY A 82 7.36 18.66 7.71
C GLY A 82 6.22 19.62 8.10
N ASP A 83 6.14 20.79 7.48
CA ASP A 83 5.00 21.69 7.62
C ASP A 83 3.94 21.31 6.57
N LEU A 84 2.88 20.66 7.04
CA LEU A 84 1.77 20.19 6.21
C LEU A 84 0.66 21.26 6.04
N GLY A 85 0.90 22.48 6.51
CA GLY A 85 -0.03 23.59 6.40
C GLY A 85 -1.27 23.45 7.28
N MET A 86 -2.30 24.26 6.94
CA MET A 86 -3.55 24.39 7.70
C MET A 86 -4.75 23.97 6.87
N SER A 87 -5.71 23.31 7.51
CA SER A 87 -7.02 23.02 6.93
C SER A 87 -7.79 24.32 6.72
N MET A 88 -8.32 24.50 5.52
CA MET A 88 -9.14 25.67 5.18
C MET A 88 -10.52 25.66 5.85
N ARG A 89 -10.98 24.50 6.28
CA ARG A 89 -12.30 24.33 6.87
C ARG A 89 -12.31 24.40 8.39
N SER A 90 -11.33 23.76 9.03
CA SER A 90 -11.25 23.68 10.48
C SER A 90 -10.28 24.69 11.09
N ASN A 91 -9.47 25.34 10.26
CA ASN A 91 -8.36 26.21 10.69
C ASN A 91 -7.42 25.55 11.70
N ARG A 92 -7.21 24.23 11.52
CA ARG A 92 -6.34 23.39 12.35
C ARG A 92 -5.16 22.89 11.53
N PRO A 93 -3.99 22.67 12.14
CA PRO A 93 -2.86 22.04 11.45
C PRO A 93 -3.24 20.70 10.84
N VAL A 94 -2.88 20.48 9.56
CA VAL A 94 -3.16 19.22 8.85
C VAL A 94 -2.47 18.04 9.55
N SER A 95 -1.26 18.25 10.07
CA SER A 95 -0.53 17.26 10.86
C SER A 95 -1.32 16.75 12.07
N THR A 96 -2.03 17.64 12.77
CA THR A 96 -2.89 17.28 13.91
C THR A 96 -4.09 16.45 13.45
N LEU A 97 -4.76 16.86 12.36
CA LEU A 97 -5.90 16.12 11.81
C LEU A 97 -5.50 14.71 11.40
N ILE A 98 -4.35 14.54 10.77
CA ILE A 98 -3.81 13.24 10.38
C ILE A 98 -3.46 12.42 11.63
N ALA A 99 -2.76 13.00 12.60
CA ALA A 99 -2.34 12.31 13.82
C ALA A 99 -3.52 11.77 14.64
N GLU A 100 -4.66 12.46 14.64
CA GLU A 100 -5.88 12.02 15.34
C GLU A 100 -6.50 10.77 14.73
N VAL A 101 -6.47 10.62 13.40
CA VAL A 101 -7.14 9.53 12.69
C VAL A 101 -6.21 8.37 12.31
N LEU A 102 -4.91 8.63 12.20
CA LEU A 102 -3.89 7.66 11.79
C LEU A 102 -3.89 6.38 12.63
N PRO A 103 -3.98 6.41 13.97
CA PRO A 103 -4.00 5.19 14.78
C PRO A 103 -5.12 4.22 14.42
N SER A 104 -6.33 4.71 14.12
CA SER A 104 -7.47 3.88 13.71
C SER A 104 -7.20 3.15 12.39
N THR A 105 -6.64 3.85 11.40
CA THR A 105 -6.26 3.26 10.11
C THR A 105 -5.13 2.24 10.27
N LEU A 106 -4.10 2.54 11.09
CA LEU A 106 -3.00 1.61 11.33
C LEU A 106 -3.46 0.32 12.03
N VAL A 107 -4.35 0.42 13.00
CA VAL A 107 -4.97 -0.74 13.67
C VAL A 107 -5.76 -1.57 12.67
N LEU A 108 -6.56 -0.93 11.81
CA LEU A 108 -7.33 -1.61 10.77
C LEU A 108 -6.41 -2.29 9.75
N ALA A 109 -5.39 -1.60 9.26
CA ALA A 109 -4.44 -2.14 8.29
C ALA A 109 -3.64 -3.32 8.86
N ALA A 110 -3.12 -3.19 10.08
CA ALA A 110 -2.35 -4.25 10.74
C ALA A 110 -3.21 -5.49 11.04
N SER A 111 -4.43 -5.29 11.55
CA SER A 111 -5.37 -6.38 11.81
C SER A 111 -5.86 -7.03 10.51
N GLY A 112 -6.16 -6.24 9.48
CA GLY A 112 -6.53 -6.72 8.15
C GLY A 112 -5.43 -7.53 7.47
N LEU A 113 -4.17 -7.06 7.53
CA LEU A 113 -3.02 -7.81 7.04
C LEU A 113 -2.83 -9.13 7.80
N THR A 114 -2.99 -9.10 9.11
CA THR A 114 -2.90 -10.32 9.94
C THR A 114 -3.95 -11.34 9.52
N VAL A 115 -5.20 -10.93 9.34
CA VAL A 115 -6.29 -11.78 8.82
C VAL A 115 -5.96 -12.30 7.43
N ALA A 116 -5.48 -11.41 6.54
CA ALA A 116 -5.10 -11.78 5.17
C ALA A 116 -4.03 -12.87 5.15
N LEU A 117 -2.98 -12.72 5.95
CA LEU A 117 -1.90 -13.70 6.03
C LEU A 117 -2.40 -15.04 6.59
N ILE A 118 -3.13 -15.03 7.71
CA ILE A 118 -3.66 -16.25 8.33
C ILE A 118 -4.54 -17.02 7.34
N LEU A 119 -5.47 -16.32 6.67
CA LEU A 119 -6.37 -16.95 5.70
C LEU A 119 -5.60 -17.47 4.48
N ALA A 120 -4.70 -16.66 3.89
CA ALA A 120 -3.93 -17.05 2.71
C ALA A 120 -3.08 -18.31 2.97
N PHE A 121 -2.33 -18.34 4.07
CA PHE A 121 -1.51 -19.49 4.43
C PHE A 121 -2.37 -20.71 4.81
N THR A 122 -3.52 -20.52 5.46
CA THR A 122 -4.44 -21.60 5.80
C THR A 122 -5.04 -22.23 4.55
N VAL A 123 -5.51 -21.40 3.61
CA VAL A 123 -6.06 -21.88 2.33
C VAL A 123 -4.98 -22.58 1.52
N ALA A 124 -3.81 -21.98 1.36
CA ALA A 124 -2.69 -22.55 0.62
C ALA A 124 -2.21 -23.89 1.24
N TYR A 125 -2.09 -23.96 2.56
CA TYR A 125 -1.80 -25.21 3.26
C TYR A 125 -2.87 -26.27 2.97
N GLY A 126 -4.15 -25.89 3.04
CA GLY A 126 -5.26 -26.78 2.75
C GLY A 126 -5.19 -27.37 1.35
N THR A 127 -4.81 -26.60 0.33
CA THR A 127 -4.68 -27.11 -1.06
C THR A 127 -3.60 -28.19 -1.20
N GLN A 128 -2.60 -28.20 -0.35
CA GLN A 128 -1.51 -29.19 -0.40
C GLN A 128 -1.76 -30.45 0.43
N VAL A 129 -2.64 -30.37 1.45
CA VAL A 129 -2.83 -31.43 2.44
C VAL A 129 -4.18 -32.10 2.32
N VAL A 130 -5.22 -31.36 1.93
CA VAL A 130 -6.58 -31.90 1.79
C VAL A 130 -6.68 -32.72 0.50
N PRO A 131 -7.11 -33.98 0.56
CA PRO A 131 -7.31 -34.82 -0.63
C PRO A 131 -8.39 -34.22 -1.55
N LYS A 132 -8.24 -34.45 -2.87
CA LYS A 132 -9.20 -33.97 -3.89
C LYS A 132 -10.65 -34.35 -3.56
N LYS A 133 -10.84 -35.52 -2.96
CA LYS A 133 -12.16 -36.07 -2.56
C LYS A 133 -12.86 -35.21 -1.49
N TYR A 134 -12.11 -34.51 -0.65
CA TYR A 134 -12.65 -33.82 0.54
C TYR A 134 -12.68 -32.28 0.43
N GLY A 135 -12.80 -31.73 -0.78
CA GLY A 135 -13.04 -30.30 -0.95
C GLY A 135 -11.81 -29.45 -1.30
N GLN A 136 -10.70 -30.06 -1.73
CA GLN A 136 -9.54 -29.31 -2.25
C GLN A 136 -9.93 -28.32 -3.36
N GLY A 137 -10.92 -28.67 -4.22
CA GLY A 137 -11.42 -27.80 -5.27
C GLY A 137 -12.02 -26.51 -4.74
N LEU A 138 -12.72 -26.54 -3.60
CA LEU A 138 -13.27 -25.34 -2.96
C LEU A 138 -12.16 -24.43 -2.46
N LEU A 139 -11.11 -24.98 -1.84
CA LEU A 139 -9.95 -24.20 -1.41
C LEU A 139 -9.22 -23.55 -2.59
N ARG A 140 -9.14 -24.24 -3.73
CA ARG A 140 -8.56 -23.71 -4.96
C ARG A 140 -9.44 -22.64 -5.63
N ALA A 141 -10.76 -22.70 -5.44
CA ALA A 141 -11.69 -21.69 -5.94
C ALA A 141 -11.75 -20.43 -5.06
N PHE A 142 -11.24 -20.50 -3.82
CA PHE A 142 -11.26 -19.38 -2.87
C PHE A 142 -10.69 -18.07 -3.45
N PRO A 143 -9.48 -18.04 -4.04
CA PRO A 143 -8.93 -16.80 -4.58
C PRO A 143 -9.86 -16.17 -5.63
N SER A 144 -10.27 -16.94 -6.63
CA SER A 144 -11.13 -16.44 -7.72
C SER A 144 -12.47 -15.91 -7.22
N LEU A 145 -13.07 -16.57 -6.22
CA LEU A 145 -14.33 -16.13 -5.62
C LEU A 145 -14.21 -14.76 -4.94
N PHE A 146 -13.19 -14.60 -4.11
CA PHE A 146 -13.06 -13.39 -3.30
C PHE A 146 -12.36 -12.23 -4.01
N LEU A 147 -11.54 -12.48 -5.03
CA LEU A 147 -11.05 -11.42 -5.93
C LEU A 147 -12.16 -10.81 -6.78
N SER A 148 -13.19 -11.60 -7.11
CA SER A 148 -14.35 -11.11 -7.86
C SER A 148 -15.38 -10.38 -7.00
N THR A 149 -15.26 -10.43 -5.67
CA THR A 149 -16.26 -9.88 -4.74
C THR A 149 -15.76 -8.53 -4.20
N PRO A 150 -16.50 -7.42 -4.45
CA PRO A 150 -16.14 -6.13 -3.88
C PRO A 150 -16.11 -6.18 -2.34
N ASN A 151 -15.07 -5.59 -1.74
CA ASN A 151 -14.87 -5.61 -0.28
C ASN A 151 -16.03 -5.02 0.52
N PHE A 152 -16.70 -3.97 0.01
CA PHE A 152 -17.85 -3.38 0.69
C PHE A 152 -19.04 -4.34 0.79
N VAL A 153 -19.22 -5.24 -0.20
CA VAL A 153 -20.28 -6.27 -0.15
C VAL A 153 -20.02 -7.24 1.00
N ILE A 154 -18.77 -7.66 1.18
CA ILE A 154 -18.35 -8.48 2.31
C ILE A 154 -18.65 -7.74 3.61
N GLY A 155 -18.26 -6.46 3.70
CA GLY A 155 -18.50 -5.62 4.88
C GLY A 155 -19.98 -5.49 5.24
N LEU A 156 -20.81 -5.16 4.25
CA LEU A 156 -22.26 -5.05 4.47
C LEU A 156 -22.89 -6.38 4.91
N PHE A 157 -22.45 -7.49 4.31
CA PHE A 157 -22.91 -8.83 4.71
C PHE A 157 -22.53 -9.15 6.16
N LEU A 158 -21.29 -8.87 6.56
CA LEU A 158 -20.83 -9.09 7.94
C LEU A 158 -21.55 -8.19 8.93
N ILE A 159 -21.78 -6.91 8.61
CA ILE A 159 -22.57 -6.00 9.43
C ILE A 159 -23.99 -6.49 9.57
N HIS A 160 -24.63 -6.91 8.46
CA HIS A 160 -25.99 -7.42 8.48
C HIS A 160 -26.11 -8.66 9.38
N LEU A 161 -25.22 -9.64 9.18
CA LEU A 161 -25.27 -10.90 9.92
C LEU A 161 -24.87 -10.73 11.38
N PHE A 162 -23.71 -10.13 11.64
CA PHE A 162 -23.12 -10.08 12.98
C PHE A 162 -23.50 -8.83 13.77
N GLY A 163 -23.74 -7.71 13.09
CA GLY A 163 -24.19 -6.47 13.74
C GLY A 163 -25.70 -6.46 14.02
N PHE A 164 -26.51 -6.75 13.00
CA PHE A 164 -27.99 -6.64 13.14
C PHE A 164 -28.66 -7.93 13.59
N GLN A 165 -28.34 -9.09 12.98
CA GLN A 165 -29.03 -10.35 13.33
C GLN A 165 -28.48 -10.94 14.63
N LEU A 166 -27.17 -11.16 14.72
CA LEU A 166 -26.51 -11.76 15.88
C LEU A 166 -26.17 -10.75 16.99
N ARG A 167 -26.20 -9.46 16.70
CA ARG A 167 -25.98 -8.35 17.67
C ARG A 167 -24.66 -8.45 18.43
N LEU A 168 -23.62 -8.96 17.80
CA LEU A 168 -22.29 -9.11 18.42
C LEU A 168 -21.57 -7.78 18.57
N PHE A 169 -21.89 -6.77 17.76
CA PHE A 169 -21.34 -5.42 17.86
C PHE A 169 -22.36 -4.37 17.42
N ARG A 170 -22.14 -3.13 17.81
CA ARG A 170 -22.94 -1.99 17.38
C ARG A 170 -22.15 -1.16 16.36
N VAL A 171 -22.78 -0.84 15.24
CA VAL A 171 -22.15 0.00 14.20
C VAL A 171 -21.86 1.42 14.72
N ILE A 172 -22.62 1.88 15.73
CA ILE A 172 -22.41 3.18 16.39
C ILE A 172 -21.16 3.22 17.29
N GLU A 173 -20.56 2.04 17.59
CA GLU A 173 -19.33 1.89 18.37
C GLU A 173 -18.22 1.32 17.47
N PRO A 174 -17.72 2.11 16.49
CA PRO A 174 -16.85 1.60 15.41
C PRO A 174 -15.47 1.14 15.91
N ASP A 175 -15.04 1.62 17.07
CA ASP A 175 -13.74 1.28 17.66
C ASP A 175 -13.80 0.11 18.64
N SER A 176 -14.99 -0.50 18.82
CA SER A 176 -15.13 -1.72 19.64
C SER A 176 -14.29 -2.86 19.03
N PHE A 177 -13.85 -3.79 19.90
CA PHE A 177 -13.06 -4.95 19.47
C PHE A 177 -13.75 -5.74 18.34
N TRP A 178 -15.04 -6.03 18.49
CA TRP A 178 -15.78 -6.80 17.48
C TRP A 178 -16.00 -6.03 16.19
N ALA A 179 -16.27 -4.72 16.23
CA ALA A 179 -16.37 -3.91 15.03
C ALA A 179 -15.04 -3.87 14.28
N THR A 180 -13.92 -3.70 15.00
CA THR A 180 -12.56 -3.75 14.43
C THR A 180 -12.25 -5.13 13.87
N PHE A 181 -12.62 -6.22 14.54
CA PHE A 181 -12.42 -7.59 14.06
C PHE A 181 -13.16 -7.87 12.75
N PHE A 182 -14.44 -7.50 12.65
CA PHE A 182 -15.21 -7.69 11.41
C PHE A 182 -14.76 -6.74 10.28
N ALA A 183 -14.35 -5.52 10.61
CA ALA A 183 -13.73 -4.62 9.65
C ALA A 183 -12.39 -5.21 9.11
N ALA A 184 -11.57 -5.81 9.98
CA ALA A 184 -10.34 -6.49 9.60
C ALA A 184 -10.61 -7.71 8.71
N ILE A 185 -11.65 -8.49 8.98
CA ILE A 185 -12.08 -9.60 8.11
C ILE A 185 -12.53 -9.06 6.74
N THR A 186 -13.28 -7.96 6.73
CA THR A 186 -13.77 -7.34 5.49
C THR A 186 -12.64 -6.98 4.54
N ILE A 187 -11.62 -6.29 5.05
CA ILE A 187 -10.46 -5.90 4.24
C ILE A 187 -9.49 -7.06 4.04
N GLY A 188 -9.37 -7.97 5.00
CA GLY A 188 -8.44 -9.10 4.97
C GLY A 188 -8.80 -10.20 3.97
N ILE A 189 -10.08 -10.46 3.71
CA ILE A 189 -10.53 -11.51 2.80
C ILE A 189 -10.03 -11.29 1.36
N PRO A 190 -10.28 -10.14 0.68
CA PRO A 190 -9.79 -9.91 -0.68
C PRO A 190 -8.26 -9.99 -0.78
N PHE A 191 -7.54 -9.40 0.18
CA PHE A 191 -6.08 -9.46 0.21
C PHE A 191 -5.55 -10.87 0.50
N SER A 192 -6.26 -11.65 1.32
CA SER A 192 -5.92 -13.06 1.50
C SER A 192 -6.05 -13.86 0.21
N ALA A 193 -7.04 -13.55 -0.61
CA ALA A 193 -7.25 -14.20 -1.90
C ALA A 193 -6.09 -13.90 -2.86
N GLN A 194 -5.64 -12.65 -2.94
CA GLN A 194 -4.50 -12.24 -3.77
C GLN A 194 -3.20 -12.93 -3.35
N ILE A 195 -2.93 -12.98 -2.04
CA ILE A 195 -1.74 -13.65 -1.49
C ILE A 195 -1.84 -15.16 -1.69
N ALA A 196 -3.02 -15.76 -1.46
CA ALA A 196 -3.25 -17.19 -1.61
C ALA A 196 -3.07 -17.67 -3.05
N GLU A 197 -3.55 -16.90 -4.04
CA GLU A 197 -3.40 -17.23 -5.46
C GLU A 197 -1.93 -17.41 -5.84
N VAL A 198 -1.09 -16.44 -5.49
CA VAL A 198 0.34 -16.50 -5.78
C VAL A 198 1.02 -17.62 -4.99
N LEU A 199 0.67 -17.77 -3.71
CA LEU A 199 1.26 -18.83 -2.88
C LEU A 199 0.88 -20.24 -3.38
N ILE A 200 -0.37 -20.47 -3.76
CA ILE A 200 -0.86 -21.76 -4.29
C ILE A 200 -0.14 -22.09 -5.61
N ALA A 201 -0.06 -21.13 -6.54
CA ALA A 201 0.62 -21.32 -7.82
C ALA A 201 2.11 -21.71 -7.62
N ASN A 202 2.81 -21.04 -6.72
CA ASN A 202 4.21 -21.35 -6.42
C ASN A 202 4.35 -22.68 -5.67
N LEU A 203 3.44 -23.03 -4.75
CA LEU A 203 3.45 -24.33 -4.08
C LEU A 203 3.23 -25.48 -5.07
N ASP A 204 2.33 -25.32 -6.03
CA ASP A 204 2.10 -26.32 -7.08
C ASP A 204 3.35 -26.48 -7.95
N HIS A 205 3.98 -25.37 -8.36
CA HIS A 205 5.24 -25.41 -9.09
C HIS A 205 6.36 -26.14 -8.32
N GLU A 206 6.54 -25.83 -7.05
CA GLU A 206 7.55 -26.47 -6.20
C GLU A 206 7.22 -27.95 -5.92
N ALA A 207 5.94 -28.30 -5.86
CA ALA A 207 5.52 -29.68 -5.69
C ALA A 207 5.81 -30.58 -6.91
N GLU A 208 5.98 -30.00 -8.10
CA GLU A 208 6.35 -30.71 -9.33
C GLU A 208 7.86 -30.87 -9.51
N GLN A 209 8.69 -30.21 -8.71
CA GLN A 209 10.15 -30.30 -8.80
C GLN A 209 10.69 -31.69 -8.38
N ASP A 210 11.83 -32.07 -8.93
CA ASP A 210 12.48 -33.38 -8.69
C ASP A 210 12.75 -33.63 -7.21
N TYR A 211 13.17 -32.62 -6.47
CA TYR A 211 13.44 -32.78 -5.02
C TYR A 211 12.17 -33.14 -4.22
N ALA A 212 11.01 -32.63 -4.64
CA ALA A 212 9.74 -32.98 -4.02
C ALA A 212 9.32 -34.41 -4.36
N ALA A 213 9.60 -34.90 -5.57
CA ALA A 213 9.40 -36.29 -5.98
C ALA A 213 10.28 -37.22 -5.16
N VAL A 214 11.58 -36.88 -5.00
CA VAL A 214 12.52 -37.65 -4.16
C VAL A 214 12.08 -37.66 -2.69
N ALA A 215 11.61 -36.54 -2.16
CA ALA A 215 11.13 -36.51 -0.79
C ALA A 215 9.90 -37.39 -0.58
N ARG A 216 8.98 -37.43 -1.54
CA ARG A 216 7.81 -38.34 -1.52
C ARG A 216 8.22 -39.82 -1.60
N SER A 217 9.17 -40.15 -2.45
CA SER A 217 9.67 -41.55 -2.56
C SER A 217 10.35 -42.04 -1.29
N ARG A 218 10.89 -41.12 -0.47
CA ARG A 218 11.43 -41.43 0.87
C ARG A 218 10.36 -41.52 1.96
N GLY A 219 9.06 -41.45 1.61
CA GLY A 219 7.96 -41.58 2.56
C GLY A 219 7.62 -40.31 3.33
N ILE A 220 8.11 -39.12 2.92
CA ILE A 220 7.74 -37.87 3.55
C ILE A 220 6.27 -37.55 3.25
N GLY A 221 5.45 -37.52 4.30
CA GLY A 221 4.02 -37.21 4.18
C GLY A 221 3.75 -35.74 3.81
N PRO A 222 2.53 -35.42 3.28
CA PRO A 222 2.21 -34.12 2.69
C PRO A 222 2.41 -32.93 3.65
N LYS A 223 2.05 -33.08 4.92
CA LYS A 223 2.23 -32.01 5.94
C LYS A 223 3.69 -31.63 6.14
N ARG A 224 4.56 -32.64 6.26
CA ARG A 224 6.00 -32.46 6.44
C ARG A 224 6.64 -31.94 5.15
N LEU A 225 6.24 -32.45 4.00
CA LEU A 225 6.69 -31.99 2.70
C LEU A 225 6.41 -30.50 2.53
N PHE A 226 5.17 -30.06 2.81
CA PHE A 226 4.79 -28.65 2.78
C PHE A 226 5.71 -27.79 3.66
N ALA A 227 5.82 -28.13 4.94
CA ALA A 227 6.51 -27.27 5.91
C ALA A 227 8.04 -27.22 5.70
N THR A 228 8.66 -28.33 5.26
CA THR A 228 10.12 -28.43 5.23
C THR A 228 10.73 -28.24 3.85
N HIS A 229 9.97 -28.45 2.77
CA HIS A 229 10.51 -28.44 1.40
C HIS A 229 9.82 -27.43 0.48
N LEU A 230 8.48 -27.30 0.55
CA LEU A 230 7.74 -26.49 -0.42
C LEU A 230 7.57 -25.02 0.04
N LEU A 231 7.23 -24.81 1.31
CA LEU A 231 6.81 -23.48 1.81
C LEU A 231 7.90 -22.41 1.61
N LYS A 232 9.14 -22.74 1.96
CA LYS A 232 10.24 -21.75 1.91
C LYS A 232 10.50 -21.24 0.49
N PRO A 233 10.73 -22.09 -0.55
CA PRO A 233 10.93 -21.59 -1.92
C PRO A 233 9.65 -20.96 -2.47
N ALA A 234 8.47 -21.51 -2.23
CA ALA A 234 7.19 -20.98 -2.71
C ALA A 234 6.83 -19.60 -2.10
N SER A 235 7.32 -19.28 -0.90
CA SER A 235 7.02 -18.02 -0.24
C SER A 235 7.85 -16.83 -0.75
N LEU A 236 8.93 -17.04 -1.49
CA LEU A 236 9.79 -15.96 -1.95
C LEU A 236 9.04 -14.91 -2.82
N PRO A 237 8.27 -15.29 -3.87
CA PRO A 237 7.49 -14.33 -4.64
C PRO A 237 6.35 -13.69 -3.83
N VAL A 238 5.85 -14.39 -2.82
CA VAL A 238 4.74 -13.92 -1.96
C VAL A 238 5.15 -12.72 -1.12
N VAL A 239 6.43 -12.60 -0.73
CA VAL A 239 6.94 -11.42 0.01
C VAL A 239 6.70 -10.13 -0.77
N THR A 240 6.89 -10.15 -2.09
CA THR A 240 6.61 -8.98 -2.95
C THR A 240 5.12 -8.65 -2.96
N VAL A 241 4.26 -9.67 -3.07
CA VAL A 241 2.80 -9.48 -3.04
C VAL A 241 2.37 -8.89 -1.69
N ILE A 242 2.90 -9.40 -0.57
CA ILE A 242 2.61 -8.85 0.77
C ILE A 242 3.02 -7.38 0.86
N ALA A 243 4.18 -7.01 0.33
CA ALA A 243 4.62 -5.62 0.32
C ALA A 243 3.69 -4.70 -0.47
N LEU A 244 3.26 -5.13 -1.66
CA LEU A 244 2.26 -4.42 -2.46
C LEU A 244 0.93 -4.30 -1.71
N THR A 245 0.48 -5.41 -1.08
CA THR A 245 -0.74 -5.45 -0.27
C THR A 245 -0.73 -4.42 0.86
N VAL A 246 0.41 -4.23 1.55
CA VAL A 246 0.51 -3.21 2.62
C VAL A 246 0.26 -1.80 2.06
N GLY A 247 0.79 -1.49 0.88
CA GLY A 247 0.51 -0.21 0.22
C GLY A 247 -0.97 -0.04 -0.18
N GLU A 248 -1.57 -1.10 -0.73
CA GLU A 248 -2.96 -1.10 -1.17
C GLU A 248 -3.96 -1.07 0.01
N LEU A 249 -3.60 -1.62 1.18
CA LEU A 249 -4.43 -1.59 2.38
C LEU A 249 -4.80 -0.16 2.80
N LEU A 250 -3.88 0.80 2.67
CA LEU A 250 -4.15 2.20 3.00
C LEU A 250 -5.21 2.80 2.07
N GLY A 251 -5.15 2.52 0.77
CA GLY A 251 -6.17 2.99 -0.20
C GLY A 251 -7.53 2.31 0.00
N ASN A 252 -7.53 0.99 0.24
CA ASN A 252 -8.76 0.22 0.44
C ASN A 252 -9.38 0.39 1.83
N SER A 253 -8.62 0.92 2.81
CA SER A 253 -9.16 1.23 4.14
C SER A 253 -10.28 2.26 4.09
N LEU A 254 -10.22 3.22 3.14
CA LEU A 254 -11.25 4.23 2.92
C LEU A 254 -12.66 3.64 2.88
N ILE A 255 -12.85 2.62 2.03
CA ILE A 255 -14.15 1.99 1.83
C ILE A 255 -14.59 1.26 3.10
N THR A 256 -13.68 0.49 3.71
CA THR A 256 -13.97 -0.27 4.92
C THR A 256 -14.26 0.65 6.11
N GLU A 257 -13.49 1.73 6.28
CA GLU A 257 -13.71 2.73 7.32
C GLU A 257 -15.08 3.39 7.18
N THR A 258 -15.46 3.78 5.95
CA THR A 258 -16.77 4.37 5.65
C THR A 258 -17.91 3.41 5.95
N VAL A 259 -17.80 2.15 5.54
CA VAL A 259 -18.83 1.12 5.74
C VAL A 259 -19.05 0.81 7.22
N PHE A 260 -17.96 0.76 8.01
CA PHE A 260 -18.02 0.49 9.46
C PHE A 260 -18.15 1.75 10.31
N GLY A 261 -18.22 2.96 9.71
CA GLY A 261 -18.34 4.24 10.43
C GLY A 261 -17.11 4.61 11.25
N ARG A 262 -15.92 4.10 10.88
CA ARG A 262 -14.65 4.36 11.59
C ARG A 262 -14.07 5.73 11.20
N THR A 263 -13.46 6.38 12.20
CA THR A 263 -12.72 7.61 12.00
C THR A 263 -11.25 7.28 11.70
N GLY A 264 -10.90 7.20 10.42
CA GLY A 264 -9.54 6.95 9.94
C GLY A 264 -9.13 7.92 8.84
N ILE A 265 -7.96 7.66 8.24
CA ILE A 265 -7.42 8.45 7.11
C ILE A 265 -8.43 8.48 5.96
N GLY A 266 -9.08 7.34 5.65
CA GLY A 266 -10.07 7.27 4.58
C GLY A 266 -11.28 8.15 4.85
N SER A 267 -11.80 8.17 6.07
CA SER A 267 -12.91 9.05 6.46
C SER A 267 -12.50 10.53 6.42
N LEU A 268 -11.24 10.84 6.72
CA LEU A 268 -10.70 12.20 6.60
C LEU A 268 -10.61 12.62 5.12
N VAL A 269 -10.13 11.73 4.23
CA VAL A 269 -10.14 11.96 2.77
C VAL A 269 -11.55 12.24 2.28
N GLN A 270 -12.52 11.38 2.60
CA GLN A 270 -13.90 11.54 2.18
C GLN A 270 -14.48 12.89 2.62
N ARG A 271 -14.24 13.28 3.86
CA ARG A 271 -14.68 14.57 4.40
C ARG A 271 -14.02 15.72 3.66
N SER A 272 -12.71 15.66 3.44
CA SER A 272 -11.96 16.71 2.76
C SER A 272 -12.37 16.84 1.29
N VAL A 273 -12.69 15.74 0.61
CA VAL A 273 -13.29 15.80 -0.75
C VAL A 273 -14.65 16.50 -0.71
N SER A 274 -15.52 16.10 0.20
CA SER A 274 -16.89 16.64 0.30
C SER A 274 -16.91 18.12 0.68
N THR A 275 -15.92 18.58 1.44
CA THR A 275 -15.78 19.97 1.88
C THR A 275 -14.80 20.78 1.04
N GLN A 276 -14.18 20.17 0.02
CA GLN A 276 -13.16 20.79 -0.82
C GLN A 276 -11.96 21.35 -0.02
N ASP A 277 -11.53 20.64 1.02
CA ASP A 277 -10.38 21.02 1.83
C ASP A 277 -9.09 20.53 1.15
N LEU A 278 -8.63 21.30 0.17
CA LEU A 278 -7.54 20.89 -0.72
C LEU A 278 -6.19 20.67 -0.02
N PRO A 279 -5.77 21.54 0.96
CA PRO A 279 -4.52 21.28 1.69
C PRO A 279 -4.55 19.92 2.39
N VAL A 280 -5.64 19.58 3.05
CA VAL A 280 -5.78 18.27 3.72
C VAL A 280 -5.72 17.11 2.72
N LEU A 281 -6.41 17.23 1.58
CA LEU A 281 -6.37 16.22 0.52
C LEU A 281 -4.97 16.03 -0.04
N GLN A 282 -4.29 17.11 -0.39
CA GLN A 282 -2.95 17.06 -0.97
C GLN A 282 -1.98 16.36 -0.02
N GLU A 283 -1.99 16.73 1.25
CA GLU A 283 -1.06 16.20 2.22
C GLU A 283 -1.33 14.73 2.57
N ILE A 284 -2.60 14.32 2.67
CA ILE A 284 -2.95 12.91 2.91
C ILE A 284 -2.53 12.03 1.72
N VAL A 285 -2.80 12.46 0.48
CA VAL A 285 -2.42 11.69 -0.72
C VAL A 285 -0.90 11.61 -0.83
N SER A 286 -0.20 12.71 -0.59
CA SER A 286 1.26 12.77 -0.60
C SER A 286 1.88 11.88 0.48
N LEU A 287 1.35 11.91 1.70
CA LEU A 287 1.77 11.03 2.79
C LEU A 287 1.49 9.56 2.47
N GLY A 288 0.33 9.26 1.87
CA GLY A 288 0.00 7.92 1.38
C GLY A 288 1.02 7.41 0.35
N ALA A 289 1.42 8.27 -0.59
CA ALA A 289 2.47 7.94 -1.56
C ALA A 289 3.83 7.69 -0.88
N VAL A 290 4.19 8.50 0.12
CA VAL A 290 5.43 8.30 0.91
C VAL A 290 5.40 6.94 1.61
N VAL A 291 4.31 6.62 2.30
CA VAL A 291 4.18 5.33 3.01
C VAL A 291 4.25 4.17 2.02
N PHE A 292 3.53 4.24 0.90
CA PHE A 292 3.59 3.22 -0.16
C PHE A 292 5.02 3.01 -0.68
N VAL A 293 5.73 4.08 -1.00
CA VAL A 293 7.10 4.02 -1.51
C VAL A 293 8.07 3.48 -0.46
N VAL A 294 7.93 3.91 0.79
CA VAL A 294 8.78 3.42 1.91
C VAL A 294 8.58 1.93 2.14
N VAL A 295 7.32 1.46 2.14
CA VAL A 295 7.02 0.02 2.31
C VAL A 295 7.63 -0.80 1.16
N ASN A 296 7.47 -0.34 -0.09
CA ASN A 296 8.08 -1.01 -1.24
C ASN A 296 9.61 -0.97 -1.19
N LEU A 297 10.20 0.15 -0.76
CA LEU A 297 11.65 0.25 -0.58
C LEU A 297 12.15 -0.75 0.48
N ILE A 298 11.45 -0.88 1.59
CA ILE A 298 11.78 -1.88 2.63
C ILE A 298 11.72 -3.29 2.03
N ALA A 299 10.67 -3.62 1.27
CA ALA A 299 10.55 -4.91 0.60
C ALA A 299 11.69 -5.16 -0.40
N ASP A 300 12.02 -4.18 -1.22
CA ASP A 300 13.13 -4.25 -2.17
C ASP A 300 14.49 -4.48 -1.49
N LEU A 301 14.71 -3.86 -0.34
CA LEU A 301 15.94 -4.03 0.45
C LEU A 301 15.98 -5.37 1.19
N LEU A 302 14.84 -5.92 1.59
CA LEU A 302 14.74 -7.23 2.22
C LEU A 302 14.89 -8.38 1.22
N TYR A 303 14.46 -8.19 -0.03
CA TYR A 303 14.46 -9.24 -1.05
C TYR A 303 15.83 -9.92 -1.25
N PRO A 304 16.97 -9.21 -1.42
CA PRO A 304 18.28 -9.84 -1.53
C PRO A 304 18.77 -10.52 -0.24
N LEU A 305 18.16 -10.22 0.90
CA LEU A 305 18.47 -10.89 2.17
C LEU A 305 17.74 -12.24 2.28
N LEU A 306 16.53 -12.31 1.72
CA LEU A 306 15.69 -13.52 1.74
C LEU A 306 16.10 -14.51 0.64
N ASP A 307 16.48 -14.02 -0.54
CA ASP A 307 16.94 -14.85 -1.66
C ASP A 307 18.41 -14.59 -2.01
N PRO A 308 19.34 -15.47 -1.61
CA PRO A 308 20.75 -15.35 -1.97
C PRO A 308 21.03 -15.42 -3.48
N ARG A 309 20.12 -15.98 -4.30
CA ARG A 309 20.27 -16.08 -5.77
C ARG A 309 20.23 -14.71 -6.44
N VAL A 310 19.47 -13.78 -5.90
CA VAL A 310 19.41 -12.39 -6.39
C VAL A 310 20.76 -11.68 -6.25
N LYS A 311 21.56 -12.01 -5.23
CA LYS A 311 22.91 -11.48 -5.05
C LYS A 311 23.84 -11.85 -6.19
N ILE A 312 23.68 -13.05 -6.76
CA ILE A 312 24.47 -13.55 -7.88
C ILE A 312 24.15 -12.76 -9.18
N ILE A 313 22.87 -12.48 -9.44
CA ILE A 313 22.42 -11.72 -10.61
C ILE A 313 22.91 -10.27 -10.55
N ILE A 314 22.85 -9.63 -9.39
CA ILE A 314 23.35 -8.28 -9.17
C ILE A 314 24.87 -8.24 -9.41
N GLY A 315 25.61 -9.26 -8.97
CA GLY A 315 27.05 -9.41 -9.19
C GLY A 315 27.42 -9.68 -10.65
N ALA A 316 26.64 -10.49 -11.38
CA ALA A 316 26.87 -10.84 -12.77
C ALA A 316 26.65 -9.65 -13.72
N LYS A 317 25.54 -8.92 -13.57
CA LYS A 317 25.26 -7.70 -14.37
C LYS A 317 26.36 -6.63 -14.24
N ARG A 318 26.98 -6.53 -13.08
CA ARG A 318 28.11 -5.60 -12.89
C ARG A 318 29.39 -6.06 -13.62
N ARG A 319 29.62 -7.37 -13.73
CA ARG A 319 30.78 -7.90 -14.48
C ARG A 319 30.62 -7.70 -15.99
N GLU A 320 29.42 -7.86 -16.51
CA GLU A 320 29.11 -7.57 -17.93
C GLU A 320 29.28 -6.08 -18.25
N SER A 321 28.77 -5.18 -17.40
CA SER A 321 28.91 -3.72 -17.57
C SER A 321 30.39 -3.27 -17.52
N ILE A 322 31.22 -3.87 -16.68
CA ILE A 322 32.65 -3.56 -16.59
C ILE A 322 33.40 -4.14 -17.80
N ALA A 323 32.99 -5.30 -18.32
CA ALA A 323 33.58 -5.91 -19.48
C ALA A 323 33.24 -5.13 -20.76
N ASP A 324 32.04 -4.61 -20.91
CA ASP A 324 31.63 -3.74 -22.03
C ASP A 324 32.38 -2.40 -22.01
N ASP A 325 32.55 -1.80 -20.85
CA ASP A 325 33.31 -0.53 -20.68
C ASP A 325 34.83 -0.74 -20.99
N ALA A 326 35.36 -1.93 -20.71
CA ALA A 326 36.76 -2.29 -21.00
C ALA A 326 36.98 -2.68 -22.48
N SER A 327 35.91 -2.97 -23.23
CA SER A 327 35.97 -3.35 -24.64
C SER A 327 35.82 -2.18 -25.61
N LEU A 328 35.63 -0.95 -25.12
CA LEU A 328 35.64 0.24 -25.98
C LEU A 328 37.04 0.41 -26.58
N PRO A 329 37.19 0.42 -27.92
CA PRO A 329 38.49 0.57 -28.55
C PRO A 329 39.06 1.92 -28.19
N LEU A 330 40.22 1.90 -27.53
CA LEU A 330 41.06 3.09 -27.35
C LEU A 330 41.26 3.70 -28.76
N GLY A 331 40.66 4.85 -28.97
CA GLY A 331 40.68 5.56 -30.24
C GLY A 331 42.07 5.55 -30.81
N THR A 332 42.21 4.94 -32.00
CA THR A 332 43.41 5.04 -32.83
C THR A 332 43.58 6.50 -33.17
N GLY A 333 44.49 7.11 -32.40
CA GLY A 333 44.95 8.46 -32.64
C GLY A 333 45.53 8.61 -34.02
N ALA A 334 45.28 9.74 -34.55
CA ALA A 334 45.90 10.48 -35.64
C ALA A 334 47.17 9.90 -36.22
N LYS A 335 47.23 9.81 -37.50
CA LYS A 335 48.45 9.94 -38.29
C LYS A 335 48.31 11.06 -39.32
N PRO A 336 49.43 11.65 -39.61
CA PRO A 336 49.62 13.02 -40.06
C PRO A 336 49.09 13.32 -41.47
#